data_5badb0364830f34818e8d8adb4ae4425
#
_entry.id   5badb0364830f34818e8d8adb4ae4425
#
_cell.length_a   1.000
_cell.length_b   1.000
_cell.length_c   1.000
_cell.angle_alpha   90.00
_cell.angle_beta   90.00
_cell.angle_gamma   90.00
#
_symmetry.space_group_name_H-M   'P 1'
#
loop_
_entity.id
_entity.type
_entity.pdbx_description
1 polymer ?
#
loop_
_entity_poly.entity_id
_entity_poly.type
_entity_poly.pdbx_seq_one_letter_code
_entity_poly.pdbx_strand_id
1 'polypeptide(L)'
;MLSSITTGLATGWRNLLAPDLAIDLGTANTRLYARGHGLIADEPTLIKIQPGTGAVEAVGARAARLSKLDRFAYAVSPLHAGVVADVEAASSLLKFFLSRAQRLGILRPRALACAPTDACEEEREALIEATRRAGASAVVVVPEPMAAAIGAGLDVSSPYAQMVVDIGDGVTDIAVIRSGALVTTSAVRTACSDLRHSVSQTIAFRYGALLFSEEAERLMRVVGASGDYERERLFLTQGTDMLTGEPMSICISSHDVVEAVEPPLEIIVNAILKAVRDLPSETSCEVIETGLCLTGGGAQLQGLSERLADATSLAVRVADDPMRAVINGACQMLKVGIATDIWNN
;
A
#
# COMPACT_ATOMS: atom_id res chain seq x y z
N MET A 1 1.81 -32.15 -26.51
CA MET A 1 3.01 -32.37 -25.67
C MET A 1 4.26 -31.61 -26.16
N LEU A 2 4.54 -31.47 -27.46
CA LEU A 2 5.71 -30.71 -27.98
C LEU A 2 5.55 -29.18 -27.81
N SER A 3 4.36 -28.65 -27.87
CA SER A 3 4.11 -27.19 -27.70
C SER A 3 4.34 -26.70 -26.27
N SER A 4 4.10 -27.52 -25.25
CA SER A 4 4.32 -27.18 -23.85
C SER A 4 5.80 -27.18 -23.43
N ILE A 5 6.63 -27.97 -24.11
CA ILE A 5 8.07 -28.04 -23.81
C ILE A 5 8.80 -26.84 -24.43
N THR A 6 8.41 -26.39 -25.61
CA THR A 6 9.01 -25.23 -26.29
C THR A 6 8.66 -23.94 -25.60
N THR A 7 7.44 -23.81 -25.07
CA THR A 7 7.02 -22.63 -24.26
C THR A 7 7.78 -22.55 -22.93
N GLY A 8 8.02 -23.69 -22.27
CA GLY A 8 8.76 -23.71 -21.00
C GLY A 8 10.24 -23.34 -21.14
N LEU A 9 10.90 -23.77 -22.22
CA LEU A 9 12.29 -23.42 -22.51
C LEU A 9 12.43 -21.94 -22.91
N ALA A 10 11.55 -21.43 -23.75
CA ALA A 10 11.55 -20.02 -24.17
C ALA A 10 11.31 -19.06 -22.97
N THR A 11 10.43 -19.42 -22.03
CA THR A 11 10.19 -18.66 -20.78
C THR A 11 11.40 -18.72 -19.85
N GLY A 12 12.11 -19.83 -19.76
CA GLY A 12 13.32 -19.97 -18.94
C GLY A 12 14.45 -19.03 -19.38
N TRP A 13 14.75 -19.00 -20.67
CA TRP A 13 15.78 -18.13 -21.25
C TRP A 13 15.40 -16.64 -21.17
N ARG A 14 14.11 -16.32 -21.38
CA ARG A 14 13.61 -14.94 -21.27
C ARG A 14 13.78 -14.42 -19.85
N ASN A 15 13.45 -15.22 -18.83
CA ASN A 15 13.58 -14.82 -17.43
C ASN A 15 15.04 -14.56 -16.98
N LEU A 16 16.03 -15.17 -17.68
CA LEU A 16 17.45 -14.87 -17.48
C LEU A 16 17.85 -13.50 -18.04
N LEU A 17 17.24 -13.10 -19.17
CA LEU A 17 17.58 -11.88 -19.90
C LEU A 17 16.70 -10.67 -19.48
N ALA A 18 15.46 -10.93 -19.06
CA ALA A 18 14.52 -9.95 -18.53
C ALA A 18 13.46 -10.68 -17.68
N PRO A 19 13.64 -10.73 -16.35
CA PRO A 19 12.67 -11.38 -15.47
C PRO A 19 11.34 -10.63 -15.50
N ASP A 20 10.23 -11.37 -15.45
CA ASP A 20 8.92 -10.78 -15.21
C ASP A 20 8.88 -10.16 -13.82
N LEU A 21 8.21 -9.00 -13.68
CA LEU A 21 8.18 -8.21 -12.47
C LEU A 21 6.78 -8.20 -11.86
N ALA A 22 6.69 -8.23 -10.53
CA ALA A 22 5.53 -7.76 -9.79
C ALA A 22 5.86 -6.41 -9.18
N ILE A 23 4.93 -5.47 -9.25
CA ILE A 23 5.06 -4.10 -8.78
C ILE A 23 3.87 -3.78 -7.87
N ASP A 24 4.18 -3.46 -6.63
CA ASP A 24 3.29 -2.81 -5.68
C ASP A 24 3.78 -1.36 -5.57
N LEU A 25 3.08 -0.45 -6.27
CA LEU A 25 3.39 0.97 -6.29
C LEU A 25 2.44 1.69 -5.31
N GLY A 26 2.71 1.55 -4.01
CA GLY A 26 1.89 2.15 -2.97
C GLY A 26 2.27 3.60 -2.65
N THR A 27 1.37 4.33 -1.99
CA THR A 27 1.55 5.75 -1.61
C THR A 27 2.76 5.95 -0.71
N ALA A 28 2.98 5.09 0.29
CA ALA A 28 4.13 5.20 1.20
C ALA A 28 5.36 4.47 0.70
N ASN A 29 5.21 3.26 0.16
CA ASN A 29 6.32 2.39 -0.22
C ASN A 29 6.07 1.76 -1.59
N THR A 30 7.15 1.66 -2.36
CA THR A 30 7.21 0.94 -3.63
C THR A 30 7.96 -0.36 -3.44
N ARG A 31 7.32 -1.47 -3.82
CA ARG A 31 7.93 -2.80 -3.76
C ARG A 31 7.97 -3.43 -5.14
N LEU A 32 9.12 -3.97 -5.48
CA LEU A 32 9.34 -4.71 -6.73
C LEU A 32 9.88 -6.09 -6.43
N TYR A 33 9.25 -7.08 -7.02
CA TYR A 33 9.72 -8.45 -7.07
C TYR A 33 10.10 -8.83 -8.50
N ALA A 34 11.25 -9.47 -8.67
CA ALA A 34 11.67 -9.99 -9.96
C ALA A 34 11.69 -11.52 -9.93
N ARG A 35 11.05 -12.16 -10.90
CA ARG A 35 10.95 -13.62 -10.99
C ARG A 35 12.35 -14.25 -11.05
N GLY A 36 12.62 -15.18 -10.12
CA GLY A 36 13.92 -15.82 -9.98
C GLY A 36 14.99 -15.02 -9.22
N HIS A 37 14.69 -13.77 -8.82
CA HIS A 37 15.63 -12.91 -8.08
C HIS A 37 15.09 -12.44 -6.72
N GLY A 38 13.79 -12.64 -6.46
CA GLY A 38 13.18 -12.22 -5.19
C GLY A 38 12.79 -10.74 -5.17
N LEU A 39 12.62 -10.21 -3.96
CA LEU A 39 12.30 -8.79 -3.73
C LEU A 39 13.55 -7.94 -4.03
N ILE A 40 13.46 -7.07 -5.03
CA ILE A 40 14.58 -6.23 -5.50
C ILE A 40 14.48 -4.77 -5.04
N ALA A 41 13.31 -4.34 -4.59
CA ALA A 41 13.08 -3.05 -3.96
C ALA A 41 11.96 -3.14 -2.92
N ASP A 42 12.17 -2.49 -1.78
CA ASP A 42 11.19 -2.22 -0.72
C ASP A 42 11.63 -0.88 -0.12
N GLU A 43 11.16 0.21 -0.72
CA GLU A 43 11.68 1.54 -0.41
C GLU A 43 10.54 2.57 -0.43
N PRO A 44 10.70 3.71 0.28
CA PRO A 44 9.74 4.80 0.24
C PRO A 44 9.41 5.27 -1.18
N THR A 45 8.15 5.56 -1.45
CA THR A 45 7.66 6.12 -2.71
C THR A 45 7.94 7.62 -2.76
N LEU A 46 9.22 7.98 -2.78
CA LEU A 46 9.68 9.36 -2.73
C LEU A 46 10.72 9.64 -3.80
N ILE A 47 10.61 10.82 -4.40
CA ILE A 47 11.66 11.40 -5.24
C ILE A 47 12.06 12.77 -4.71
N LYS A 48 13.33 13.10 -4.79
CA LYS A 48 13.86 14.45 -4.55
C LYS A 48 14.23 15.06 -5.87
N ILE A 49 13.63 16.22 -6.15
CA ILE A 49 13.84 16.98 -7.39
C ILE A 49 14.72 18.18 -7.07
N GLN A 50 15.71 18.43 -7.90
CA GLN A 50 16.59 19.60 -7.79
C GLN A 50 15.82 20.88 -8.15
N PRO A 51 15.76 21.87 -7.24
CA PRO A 51 15.14 23.15 -7.54
C PRO A 51 15.72 23.83 -8.77
N GLY A 52 14.86 24.34 -9.66
CA GLY A 52 15.25 25.11 -10.85
C GLY A 52 15.59 24.28 -12.09
N THR A 53 16.05 23.03 -11.96
CA THR A 53 16.34 22.17 -13.12
C THR A 53 15.26 21.10 -13.36
N GLY A 54 14.47 20.75 -12.34
CA GLY A 54 13.53 19.64 -12.39
C GLY A 54 14.19 18.24 -12.43
N ALA A 55 15.52 18.17 -12.36
CA ALA A 55 16.23 16.90 -12.41
C ALA A 55 16.03 16.08 -11.12
N VAL A 56 15.87 14.76 -11.27
CA VAL A 56 15.78 13.83 -10.14
C VAL A 56 17.15 13.70 -9.47
N GLU A 57 17.25 14.16 -8.23
CA GLU A 57 18.48 14.10 -7.41
C GLU A 57 18.60 12.77 -6.67
N ALA A 58 17.50 12.28 -6.11
CA ALA A 58 17.46 11.06 -5.34
C ALA A 58 16.09 10.39 -5.39
N VAL A 59 16.06 9.08 -5.07
CA VAL A 59 14.88 8.22 -5.11
C VAL A 59 14.86 7.36 -3.86
N GLY A 60 13.66 6.99 -3.40
CA GLY A 60 13.44 6.03 -2.32
C GLY A 60 14.06 6.47 -1.00
N ALA A 61 14.71 5.55 -0.32
CA ALA A 61 15.34 5.80 0.99
C ALA A 61 16.41 6.90 0.95
N ARG A 62 17.07 7.10 -0.21
CA ARG A 62 18.02 8.21 -0.36
C ARG A 62 17.30 9.56 -0.41
N ALA A 63 16.16 9.63 -1.11
CA ALA A 63 15.34 10.84 -1.14
C ALA A 63 14.82 11.20 0.25
N ALA A 64 14.28 10.21 0.98
CA ALA A 64 13.80 10.37 2.34
C ALA A 64 14.89 10.90 3.29
N ARG A 65 16.12 10.34 3.19
CA ARG A 65 17.25 10.77 4.03
C ARG A 65 17.70 12.20 3.70
N LEU A 66 17.81 12.56 2.43
CA LEU A 66 18.26 13.90 2.04
C LEU A 66 17.23 14.98 2.41
N SER A 67 15.93 14.66 2.37
CA SER A 67 14.88 15.61 2.78
C SER A 67 14.91 15.95 4.26
N LYS A 68 15.42 15.05 5.11
CA LYS A 68 15.62 15.33 6.54
C LYS A 68 16.81 16.27 6.82
N LEU A 69 17.79 16.28 5.94
CA LEU A 69 19.01 17.09 6.10
C LEU A 69 18.86 18.51 5.55
N ASP A 70 17.93 18.71 4.64
CA ASP A 70 17.75 19.98 3.95
C ASP A 70 16.31 20.49 4.08
N ARG A 71 16.12 21.50 4.93
CA ARG A 71 14.81 22.13 5.21
C ARG A 71 14.13 22.76 3.97
N PHE A 72 14.91 23.02 2.91
CA PHE A 72 14.42 23.62 1.67
C PHE A 72 14.25 22.62 0.53
N ALA A 73 14.62 21.37 0.75
CA ALA A 73 14.54 20.33 -0.26
C ALA A 73 13.35 19.40 0.02
N TYR A 74 12.35 19.51 -0.82
CA TYR A 74 11.17 18.66 -0.72
C TYR A 74 11.38 17.36 -1.50
N ALA A 75 11.23 16.22 -0.82
CA ALA A 75 10.88 14.98 -1.50
C ALA A 75 9.37 14.97 -1.71
N VAL A 76 8.96 14.59 -2.91
CA VAL A 76 7.56 14.47 -3.29
C VAL A 76 7.23 13.01 -3.55
N SER A 77 6.01 12.61 -3.18
CA SER A 77 5.46 11.33 -3.62
C SER A 77 4.84 11.53 -5.00
N PRO A 78 5.14 10.65 -5.98
CA PRO A 78 4.46 10.66 -7.26
C PRO A 78 3.03 10.12 -7.19
N LEU A 79 2.61 9.59 -6.04
CA LEU A 79 1.27 9.08 -5.80
C LEU A 79 0.49 9.97 -4.84
N HIS A 80 -0.82 10.00 -5.04
CA HIS A 80 -1.78 10.60 -4.11
C HIS A 80 -2.98 9.65 -3.96
N ALA A 81 -3.40 9.41 -2.73
CA ALA A 81 -4.57 8.58 -2.42
C ALA A 81 -4.59 7.23 -3.17
N GLY A 82 -3.45 6.52 -3.23
CA GLY A 82 -3.33 5.19 -3.83
C GLY A 82 -3.08 5.18 -5.35
N VAL A 83 -3.09 6.32 -6.05
CA VAL A 83 -2.96 6.36 -7.52
C VAL A 83 -1.84 7.29 -8.00
N VAL A 84 -1.37 7.08 -9.22
CA VAL A 84 -0.32 7.90 -9.84
C VAL A 84 -0.86 9.29 -10.14
N ALA A 85 -0.33 10.30 -9.45
CA ALA A 85 -0.65 11.71 -9.65
C ALA A 85 0.34 12.41 -10.60
N ASP A 86 1.59 11.94 -10.64
CA ASP A 86 2.65 12.44 -11.52
C ASP A 86 3.31 11.27 -12.25
N VAL A 87 2.96 11.08 -13.52
CA VAL A 87 3.46 9.99 -14.37
C VAL A 87 4.98 10.09 -14.60
N GLU A 88 5.53 11.30 -14.73
CA GLU A 88 6.96 11.49 -14.98
C GLU A 88 7.78 11.16 -13.74
N ALA A 89 7.33 11.63 -12.59
CA ALA A 89 7.93 11.32 -11.29
C ALA A 89 7.84 9.82 -10.97
N ALA A 90 6.67 9.18 -11.19
CA ALA A 90 6.47 7.75 -11.01
C ALA A 90 7.35 6.93 -11.95
N SER A 91 7.46 7.35 -13.23
CA SER A 91 8.33 6.66 -14.19
C SER A 91 9.80 6.74 -13.80
N SER A 92 10.24 7.89 -13.27
CA SER A 92 11.62 8.09 -12.80
C SER A 92 11.95 7.22 -11.59
N LEU A 93 11.02 7.14 -10.62
CA LEU A 93 11.10 6.25 -9.47
C LEU A 93 11.21 4.77 -9.92
N LEU A 94 10.27 4.32 -10.74
CA LEU A 94 10.23 2.95 -11.24
C LEU A 94 11.46 2.62 -12.09
N LYS A 95 11.93 3.51 -12.95
CA LYS A 95 13.14 3.32 -13.78
C LYS A 95 14.36 3.04 -12.93
N PHE A 96 14.50 3.75 -11.81
CA PHE A 96 15.59 3.49 -10.87
C PHE A 96 15.54 2.07 -10.30
N PHE A 97 14.35 1.57 -9.91
CA PHE A 97 14.20 0.22 -9.39
C PHE A 97 14.29 -0.85 -10.47
N LEU A 98 13.69 -0.64 -11.64
CA LEU A 98 13.76 -1.57 -12.76
C LEU A 98 15.19 -1.76 -13.26
N SER A 99 16.04 -0.74 -13.18
CA SER A 99 17.46 -0.86 -13.55
C SER A 99 18.20 -1.92 -12.74
N ARG A 100 17.77 -2.17 -11.50
CA ARG A 100 18.31 -3.26 -10.66
C ARG A 100 17.95 -4.66 -11.16
N ALA A 101 16.81 -4.81 -11.85
CA ALA A 101 16.37 -6.07 -12.44
C ALA A 101 17.03 -6.39 -13.79
N GLN A 102 17.50 -5.37 -14.51
CA GLN A 102 18.08 -5.50 -15.84
C GLN A 102 19.57 -5.85 -15.75
N ARG A 103 19.91 -7.13 -15.58
CA ARG A 103 21.30 -7.57 -15.52
C ARG A 103 22.06 -7.40 -16.84
N LEU A 104 21.40 -7.47 -17.99
CA LEU A 104 22.03 -7.43 -19.31
C LEU A 104 21.50 -6.33 -20.23
N GLY A 105 20.41 -5.65 -19.88
CA GLY A 105 19.83 -4.54 -20.66
C GLY A 105 19.35 -4.92 -22.08
N ILE A 106 19.27 -6.22 -22.40
CA ILE A 106 19.00 -6.70 -23.77
C ILE A 106 17.49 -6.79 -24.02
N LEU A 107 16.71 -7.23 -23.03
CA LEU A 107 15.26 -7.36 -23.16
C LEU A 107 14.56 -6.53 -22.09
N ARG A 108 13.41 -5.97 -22.44
CA ARG A 108 12.55 -5.26 -21.50
C ARG A 108 11.68 -6.26 -20.72
N PRO A 109 11.59 -6.13 -19.38
CA PRO A 109 10.73 -6.99 -18.56
C PRO A 109 9.25 -6.73 -18.86
N ARG A 110 8.40 -7.72 -18.58
CA ARG A 110 6.96 -7.53 -18.46
C ARG A 110 6.65 -7.27 -16.99
N ALA A 111 5.64 -6.45 -16.70
CA ALA A 111 5.27 -6.08 -15.35
C ALA A 111 3.80 -6.39 -15.06
N LEU A 112 3.54 -7.00 -13.90
CA LEU A 112 2.25 -7.08 -13.27
C LEU A 112 2.24 -6.00 -12.18
N ALA A 113 1.36 -5.00 -12.32
CA ALA A 113 1.20 -3.91 -11.38
C ALA A 113 -0.14 -4.02 -10.64
N CYS A 114 -0.17 -3.62 -9.37
CA CYS A 114 -1.39 -3.60 -8.58
C CYS A 114 -2.00 -2.20 -8.59
N ALA A 115 -3.33 -2.11 -8.59
CA ALA A 115 -4.07 -0.86 -8.47
C ALA A 115 -5.29 -1.03 -7.57
N PRO A 116 -5.75 0.04 -6.89
CA PRO A 116 -6.97 0.05 -6.12
C PRO A 116 -8.19 -0.34 -6.96
N THR A 117 -9.23 -0.88 -6.31
CA THR A 117 -10.43 -1.34 -7.02
C THR A 117 -11.27 -0.21 -7.58
N ASP A 118 -11.19 0.98 -6.98
CA ASP A 118 -11.90 2.19 -7.42
C ASP A 118 -11.11 3.04 -8.44
N ALA A 119 -9.90 2.59 -8.82
CA ALA A 119 -9.11 3.31 -9.81
C ALA A 119 -9.88 3.41 -11.13
N CYS A 120 -10.07 4.65 -11.61
CA CYS A 120 -10.69 4.89 -12.91
C CYS A 120 -9.76 4.50 -14.05
N GLU A 121 -10.27 4.53 -15.28
CA GLU A 121 -9.48 4.13 -16.47
C GLU A 121 -8.24 5.00 -16.63
N GLU A 122 -8.38 6.31 -16.45
CA GLU A 122 -7.28 7.28 -16.55
C GLU A 122 -6.19 7.02 -15.49
N GLU A 123 -6.58 6.64 -14.27
CA GLU A 123 -5.65 6.31 -13.19
C GLU A 123 -4.89 5.01 -13.49
N ARG A 124 -5.58 4.01 -14.06
CA ARG A 124 -4.96 2.75 -14.52
C ARG A 124 -4.01 2.99 -15.69
N GLU A 125 -4.41 3.81 -16.66
CA GLU A 125 -3.56 4.19 -17.78
C GLU A 125 -2.32 4.96 -17.30
N ALA A 126 -2.44 5.84 -16.31
CA ALA A 126 -1.31 6.55 -15.71
C ALA A 126 -0.28 5.58 -15.11
N LEU A 127 -0.73 4.53 -14.39
CA LEU A 127 0.13 3.48 -13.85
C LEU A 127 0.81 2.68 -14.97
N ILE A 128 0.06 2.30 -16.00
CA ILE A 128 0.57 1.56 -17.17
C ILE A 128 1.62 2.40 -17.88
N GLU A 129 1.34 3.67 -18.14
CA GLU A 129 2.23 4.59 -18.83
C GLU A 129 3.52 4.84 -18.03
N ALA A 130 3.40 5.11 -16.72
CA ALA A 130 4.57 5.27 -15.84
C ALA A 130 5.47 4.03 -15.87
N THR A 131 4.87 2.83 -15.83
CA THR A 131 5.59 1.55 -15.83
C THR A 131 6.23 1.27 -17.20
N ARG A 132 5.57 1.59 -18.31
CA ARG A 132 6.14 1.49 -19.66
C ARG A 132 7.29 2.46 -19.89
N ARG A 133 7.14 3.72 -19.47
CA ARG A 133 8.22 4.73 -19.52
C ARG A 133 9.42 4.31 -18.68
N ALA A 134 9.19 3.65 -17.56
CA ALA A 134 10.25 3.09 -16.72
C ALA A 134 11.01 1.94 -17.39
N GLY A 135 10.50 1.36 -18.48
CA GLY A 135 11.19 0.36 -19.28
C GLY A 135 10.51 -1.02 -19.38
N ALA A 136 9.29 -1.17 -18.89
CA ALA A 136 8.52 -2.40 -19.09
C ALA A 136 8.08 -2.54 -20.57
N SER A 137 8.09 -3.79 -21.09
CA SER A 137 7.65 -4.09 -22.46
C SER A 137 6.13 -4.30 -22.55
N ALA A 138 5.53 -4.80 -21.50
CA ALA A 138 4.10 -5.00 -21.34
C ALA A 138 3.74 -4.81 -19.85
N VAL A 139 2.54 -4.30 -19.60
CA VAL A 139 2.04 -4.09 -18.25
C VAL A 139 0.62 -4.62 -18.17
N VAL A 140 0.35 -5.41 -17.12
CA VAL A 140 -0.98 -5.86 -16.76
C VAL A 140 -1.28 -5.32 -15.37
N VAL A 141 -2.48 -4.79 -15.20
CA VAL A 141 -2.94 -4.28 -13.91
C VAL A 141 -3.90 -5.28 -13.29
N VAL A 142 -3.66 -5.58 -12.00
CA VAL A 142 -4.51 -6.45 -11.18
C VAL A 142 -5.06 -5.68 -9.98
N PRO A 143 -6.25 -6.04 -9.48
CA PRO A 143 -6.81 -5.42 -8.29
C PRO A 143 -5.95 -5.70 -7.05
N GLU A 144 -5.59 -4.65 -6.31
CA GLU A 144 -4.81 -4.76 -5.06
C GLU A 144 -5.40 -5.76 -4.06
N PRO A 145 -6.70 -5.75 -3.74
CA PRO A 145 -7.22 -6.67 -2.73
C PRO A 145 -7.21 -8.13 -3.18
N MET A 146 -7.24 -8.43 -4.48
CA MET A 146 -7.03 -9.80 -4.96
C MET A 146 -5.59 -10.26 -4.67
N ALA A 147 -4.61 -9.41 -4.95
CA ALA A 147 -3.23 -9.69 -4.61
C ALA A 147 -3.03 -9.78 -3.08
N ALA A 148 -3.62 -8.84 -2.31
CA ALA A 148 -3.56 -8.85 -0.86
C ALA A 148 -4.12 -10.15 -0.26
N ALA A 149 -5.28 -10.63 -0.74
CA ALA A 149 -5.89 -11.87 -0.31
C ALA A 149 -4.99 -13.08 -0.56
N ILE A 150 -4.44 -13.20 -1.76
CA ILE A 150 -3.50 -14.28 -2.12
C ILE A 150 -2.25 -14.22 -1.23
N GLY A 151 -1.69 -13.02 -1.04
CA GLY A 151 -0.49 -12.82 -0.23
C GLY A 151 -0.72 -13.03 1.27
N ALA A 152 -1.94 -12.82 1.76
CA ALA A 152 -2.38 -13.12 3.12
C ALA A 152 -2.71 -14.62 3.32
N GLY A 153 -2.57 -15.45 2.28
CA GLY A 153 -2.83 -16.89 2.34
C GLY A 153 -4.31 -17.25 2.38
N LEU A 154 -5.21 -16.37 1.91
CA LEU A 154 -6.62 -16.73 1.72
C LEU A 154 -6.74 -17.69 0.53
N ASP A 155 -7.61 -18.70 0.66
CA ASP A 155 -7.98 -19.56 -0.46
C ASP A 155 -8.97 -18.83 -1.36
N VAL A 156 -8.44 -18.04 -2.30
CA VAL A 156 -9.26 -17.29 -3.26
C VAL A 156 -10.03 -18.19 -4.21
N SER A 157 -9.66 -19.47 -4.35
CA SER A 157 -10.37 -20.45 -5.18
C SER A 157 -11.54 -21.12 -4.47
N SER A 158 -11.66 -20.91 -3.15
CA SER A 158 -12.73 -21.43 -2.31
C SER A 158 -14.11 -21.12 -2.91
N PRO A 159 -15.05 -22.06 -2.89
CA PRO A 159 -16.44 -21.80 -3.22
C PRO A 159 -17.15 -20.92 -2.17
N TYR A 160 -16.53 -20.74 -1.01
CA TYR A 160 -17.02 -19.88 0.07
C TYR A 160 -16.36 -18.51 0.01
N ALA A 161 -17.14 -17.46 0.25
CA ALA A 161 -16.67 -16.09 0.22
C ALA A 161 -15.57 -15.83 1.27
N GLN A 162 -14.53 -15.14 0.84
CA GLN A 162 -13.41 -14.68 1.68
C GLN A 162 -13.40 -13.16 1.66
N MET A 163 -13.41 -12.51 2.81
CA MET A 163 -13.35 -11.05 2.89
C MET A 163 -11.95 -10.59 3.26
N VAL A 164 -11.42 -9.64 2.49
CA VAL A 164 -10.14 -8.96 2.75
C VAL A 164 -10.37 -7.46 2.83
N VAL A 165 -9.68 -6.83 3.78
CA VAL A 165 -9.60 -5.37 3.92
C VAL A 165 -8.13 -4.99 3.92
N ASP A 166 -7.69 -4.26 2.91
CA ASP A 166 -6.34 -3.75 2.80
C ASP A 166 -6.31 -2.27 3.17
N ILE A 167 -5.78 -1.96 4.35
CA ILE A 167 -5.66 -0.59 4.83
C ILE A 167 -4.25 -0.10 4.52
N GLY A 168 -4.11 0.55 3.37
CA GLY A 168 -2.86 1.09 2.88
C GLY A 168 -2.45 2.41 3.53
N ASP A 169 -1.63 3.18 2.83
CA ASP A 169 -1.28 4.55 3.25
C ASP A 169 -2.23 5.60 2.65
N GLY A 170 -2.65 5.43 1.40
CA GLY A 170 -3.50 6.40 0.68
C GLY A 170 -4.91 5.93 0.37
N VAL A 171 -5.19 4.63 0.49
CA VAL A 171 -6.50 4.03 0.19
C VAL A 171 -6.73 2.84 1.12
N THR A 172 -8.00 2.59 1.42
CA THR A 172 -8.48 1.37 2.06
C THR A 172 -9.36 0.63 1.07
N ASP A 173 -8.91 -0.54 0.63
CA ASP A 173 -9.63 -1.44 -0.26
C ASP A 173 -10.34 -2.53 0.50
N ILE A 174 -11.58 -2.80 0.12
CA ILE A 174 -12.45 -3.83 0.71
C ILE A 174 -12.92 -4.73 -0.41
N ALA A 175 -12.71 -6.03 -0.29
CA ALA A 175 -13.18 -6.98 -1.28
C ALA A 175 -13.69 -8.28 -0.66
N VAL A 176 -14.67 -8.86 -1.32
CA VAL A 176 -15.15 -10.22 -1.09
C VAL A 176 -14.86 -11.05 -2.33
N ILE A 177 -14.18 -12.17 -2.14
CA ILE A 177 -13.66 -13.04 -3.19
C ILE A 177 -14.33 -14.41 -3.03
N ARG A 178 -14.83 -14.98 -4.12
CA ARG A 178 -15.39 -16.34 -4.16
C ARG A 178 -15.06 -16.99 -5.51
N SER A 179 -14.59 -18.22 -5.49
CA SER A 179 -14.26 -19.00 -6.69
C SER A 179 -13.34 -18.26 -7.67
N GLY A 180 -12.34 -17.57 -7.17
CA GLY A 180 -11.35 -16.82 -7.96
C GLY A 180 -11.81 -15.47 -8.50
N ALA A 181 -13.02 -15.02 -8.18
CA ALA A 181 -13.59 -13.78 -8.67
C ALA A 181 -13.88 -12.79 -7.54
N LEU A 182 -13.75 -11.50 -7.83
CA LEU A 182 -14.24 -10.43 -6.96
C LEU A 182 -15.76 -10.37 -7.06
N VAL A 183 -16.47 -10.68 -5.96
CA VAL A 183 -17.94 -10.66 -5.89
C VAL A 183 -18.43 -9.27 -5.54
N THR A 184 -17.74 -8.62 -4.60
CA THR A 184 -18.05 -7.27 -4.14
C THR A 184 -16.74 -6.54 -3.90
N THR A 185 -16.67 -5.29 -4.30
CA THR A 185 -15.54 -4.40 -4.04
C THR A 185 -16.04 -3.05 -3.56
N SER A 186 -15.29 -2.43 -2.67
CA SER A 186 -15.47 -1.05 -2.24
C SER A 186 -14.11 -0.48 -1.87
N ALA A 187 -13.92 0.81 -2.07
CA ALA A 187 -12.72 1.49 -1.60
C ALA A 187 -13.10 2.84 -0.98
N VAL A 188 -12.25 3.30 -0.09
CA VAL A 188 -12.33 4.65 0.48
C VAL A 188 -10.94 5.27 0.45
N ARG A 189 -10.86 6.52 -0.06
CA ARG A 189 -9.61 7.30 -0.16
C ARG A 189 -9.27 7.95 1.19
N THR A 190 -9.38 7.16 2.26
CA THR A 190 -8.99 7.47 3.64
C THR A 190 -8.21 6.29 4.17
N ALA A 191 -7.00 6.55 4.68
CA ALA A 191 -6.07 5.50 5.09
C ALA A 191 -5.04 6.03 6.11
N CYS A 192 -3.89 5.36 6.27
CA CYS A 192 -2.91 5.72 7.30
C CYS A 192 -2.35 7.15 7.15
N SER A 193 -2.26 7.69 5.93
CA SER A 193 -1.82 9.08 5.72
C SER A 193 -2.77 10.10 6.36
N ASP A 194 -4.08 9.83 6.31
CA ASP A 194 -5.09 10.72 6.88
C ASP A 194 -5.06 10.68 8.40
N LEU A 195 -4.90 9.50 8.99
CA LEU A 195 -4.69 9.33 10.43
C LEU A 195 -3.46 10.10 10.90
N ARG A 196 -2.35 9.95 10.20
CA ARG A 196 -1.07 10.62 10.48
C ARG A 196 -1.18 12.14 10.34
N HIS A 197 -1.88 12.59 9.29
CA HIS A 197 -2.14 14.01 9.06
C HIS A 197 -2.98 14.62 10.17
N SER A 198 -4.05 13.94 10.59
CA SER A 198 -4.92 14.38 11.67
C SER A 198 -4.17 14.51 13.00
N VAL A 199 -3.28 13.55 13.33
CA VAL A 199 -2.39 13.66 14.49
C VAL A 199 -1.52 14.91 14.39
N SER A 200 -0.85 15.11 13.23
CA SER A 200 0.03 16.26 13.04
C SER A 200 -0.73 17.59 13.17
N GLN A 201 -1.93 17.69 12.61
CA GLN A 201 -2.77 18.88 12.71
C GLN A 201 -3.22 19.16 14.16
N THR A 202 -3.66 18.13 14.90
CA THR A 202 -4.09 18.26 16.28
C THR A 202 -2.94 18.73 17.16
N ILE A 203 -1.74 18.17 16.98
CA ILE A 203 -0.56 18.59 17.74
C ILE A 203 -0.14 20.02 17.38
N ALA A 204 -0.16 20.37 16.10
CA ALA A 204 0.12 21.74 15.66
C ALA A 204 -0.85 22.75 16.31
N PHE A 205 -2.14 22.42 16.35
CA PHE A 205 -3.16 23.27 16.92
C PHE A 205 -3.06 23.39 18.45
N ARG A 206 -2.85 22.28 19.16
CA ARG A 206 -2.85 22.27 20.64
C ARG A 206 -1.54 22.71 21.26
N TYR A 207 -0.43 22.36 20.63
CA TYR A 207 0.91 22.55 21.21
C TYR A 207 1.75 23.59 20.46
N GLY A 208 1.26 24.15 19.35
CA GLY A 208 2.01 25.09 18.52
C GLY A 208 3.26 24.48 17.87
N ALA A 209 3.27 23.17 17.64
CA ALA A 209 4.44 22.42 17.22
C ALA A 209 4.19 21.61 15.96
N LEU A 210 5.10 21.71 15.00
CA LEU A 210 5.12 20.84 13.81
C LEU A 210 5.84 19.54 14.13
N LEU A 211 5.14 18.42 13.96
CA LEU A 211 5.74 17.09 14.05
C LEU A 211 6.33 16.66 12.71
N PHE A 212 7.43 15.93 12.77
CA PHE A 212 7.87 15.14 11.62
C PHE A 212 6.88 13.99 11.39
N SER A 213 6.67 13.60 10.13
CA SER A 213 5.73 12.54 9.75
C SER A 213 5.99 11.22 10.48
N GLU A 214 7.26 10.89 10.75
CA GLU A 214 7.64 9.67 11.47
C GLU A 214 7.27 9.72 12.95
N GLU A 215 7.31 10.91 13.57
CA GLU A 215 6.88 11.06 14.96
C GLU A 215 5.35 10.92 15.07
N ALA A 216 4.61 11.51 14.14
CA ALA A 216 3.16 11.33 14.09
C ALA A 216 2.79 9.86 13.87
N GLU A 217 3.49 9.16 12.96
CA GLU A 217 3.30 7.73 12.73
C GLU A 217 3.65 6.91 13.97
N ARG A 218 4.75 7.21 14.65
CA ARG A 218 5.16 6.54 15.89
C ARG A 218 4.08 6.68 16.96
N LEU A 219 3.57 7.90 17.18
CA LEU A 219 2.51 8.17 18.15
C LEU A 219 1.23 7.39 17.79
N MET A 220 0.81 7.44 16.54
CA MET A 220 -0.35 6.70 16.03
C MET A 220 -0.22 5.19 16.26
N ARG A 221 0.94 4.60 15.96
CA ARG A 221 1.18 3.15 16.14
C ARG A 221 1.19 2.73 17.61
N VAL A 222 1.81 3.53 18.49
CA VAL A 222 1.93 3.20 19.92
C VAL A 222 0.62 3.43 20.68
N VAL A 223 -0.16 4.43 20.27
CA VAL A 223 -1.46 4.70 20.89
C VAL A 223 -2.55 3.79 20.31
N GLY A 224 -2.53 3.60 18.97
CA GLY A 224 -3.44 2.69 18.28
C GLY A 224 -4.84 3.24 18.10
N ALA A 225 -5.74 2.31 17.75
CA ALA A 225 -7.17 2.53 17.53
C ALA A 225 -8.04 2.08 18.70
N SER A 226 -7.45 1.53 19.76
CA SER A 226 -8.16 1.11 20.97
C SER A 226 -8.46 2.34 21.80
N GLY A 227 -9.73 2.59 22.04
CA GLY A 227 -10.18 3.60 22.99
C GLY A 227 -9.99 3.19 24.46
N ASP A 228 -8.92 2.45 24.77
CA ASP A 228 -8.61 2.09 26.15
C ASP A 228 -8.07 3.32 26.91
N TYR A 229 -9.02 4.15 27.31
CA TYR A 229 -8.82 5.41 28.02
C TYR A 229 -8.58 5.24 29.53
N GLU A 230 -8.48 4.01 30.04
CA GLU A 230 -8.39 3.79 31.49
C GLU A 230 -7.11 4.37 32.11
N ARG A 231 -6.06 4.61 31.29
CA ARG A 231 -4.82 5.25 31.75
C ARG A 231 -4.24 6.18 30.69
N GLU A 232 -4.35 7.47 30.93
CA GLU A 232 -3.62 8.46 30.15
C GLU A 232 -2.10 8.17 30.19
N ARG A 233 -1.49 8.10 29.01
CA ARG A 233 -0.04 7.99 28.83
C ARG A 233 0.51 9.25 28.22
N LEU A 234 1.68 9.68 28.69
CA LEU A 234 2.38 10.85 28.18
C LEU A 234 3.58 10.44 27.35
N PHE A 235 3.73 11.03 26.18
CA PHE A 235 4.79 10.75 25.23
C PHE A 235 5.65 11.99 25.02
N LEU A 236 6.93 11.90 25.42
CA LEU A 236 7.89 12.94 25.08
C LEU A 236 8.33 12.75 23.62
N THR A 237 8.17 13.80 22.82
CA THR A 237 8.54 13.81 21.40
C THR A 237 9.22 15.10 21.01
N GLN A 238 9.83 15.12 19.83
CA GLN A 238 10.49 16.28 19.26
C GLN A 238 9.63 16.86 18.13
N GLY A 239 9.55 18.17 18.11
CA GLY A 239 8.88 18.93 17.06
C GLY A 239 9.62 20.23 16.77
N THR A 240 9.05 21.03 15.89
CA THR A 240 9.53 22.37 15.57
C THR A 240 8.48 23.39 16.02
N ASP A 241 8.86 24.36 16.80
CA ASP A 241 7.99 25.47 17.21
C ASP A 241 7.51 26.24 15.97
N MET A 242 6.19 26.41 15.85
CA MET A 242 5.58 27.01 14.66
C MET A 242 5.89 28.51 14.51
N LEU A 243 6.21 29.21 15.61
CA LEU A 243 6.46 30.64 15.60
C LEU A 243 7.95 30.95 15.38
N THR A 244 8.82 30.21 16.08
CA THR A 244 10.28 30.48 16.05
C THR A 244 11.02 29.64 15.02
N GLY A 245 10.45 28.50 14.60
CA GLY A 245 11.13 27.53 13.75
C GLY A 245 12.22 26.71 14.47
N GLU A 246 12.35 26.88 15.80
CA GLU A 246 13.36 26.17 16.59
C GLU A 246 12.89 24.77 17.03
N PRO A 247 13.83 23.82 17.23
CA PRO A 247 13.48 22.52 17.79
C PRO A 247 12.91 22.66 19.19
N MET A 248 11.83 21.93 19.48
CA MET A 248 11.23 21.89 20.82
C MET A 248 10.86 20.48 21.24
N SER A 249 10.88 20.23 22.55
CA SER A 249 10.37 18.99 23.16
C SER A 249 8.95 19.18 23.64
N ILE A 250 8.07 18.24 23.31
CA ILE A 250 6.64 18.31 23.61
C ILE A 250 6.24 17.06 24.38
N CYS A 251 5.40 17.21 25.39
CA CYS A 251 4.77 16.11 26.11
C CYS A 251 3.33 15.97 25.60
N ILE A 252 3.05 14.91 24.82
CA ILE A 252 1.77 14.67 24.16
C ILE A 252 1.01 13.59 24.93
N SER A 253 -0.27 13.83 25.18
CA SER A 253 -1.18 12.85 25.78
C SER A 253 -1.62 11.79 24.78
N SER A 254 -1.77 10.53 25.23
CA SER A 254 -2.44 9.50 24.44
C SER A 254 -3.86 9.90 24.06
N HIS A 255 -4.55 10.66 24.90
CA HIS A 255 -5.89 11.15 24.63
C HIS A 255 -5.94 12.08 23.40
N ASP A 256 -4.98 12.98 23.27
CA ASP A 256 -4.87 13.87 22.09
C ASP A 256 -4.68 13.09 20.79
N VAL A 257 -3.90 12.00 20.84
CA VAL A 257 -3.65 11.15 19.66
C VAL A 257 -4.90 10.35 19.30
N VAL A 258 -5.60 9.78 20.30
CA VAL A 258 -6.85 9.02 20.04
C VAL A 258 -7.91 9.93 19.47
N GLU A 259 -8.12 11.12 20.07
CA GLU A 259 -9.08 12.09 19.54
C GLU A 259 -8.74 12.54 18.12
N ALA A 260 -7.44 12.66 17.81
CA ALA A 260 -7.00 13.01 16.47
C ALA A 260 -7.26 11.92 15.44
N VAL A 261 -7.04 10.63 15.76
CA VAL A 261 -7.22 9.53 14.80
C VAL A 261 -8.68 9.13 14.61
N GLU A 262 -9.55 9.47 15.57
CA GLU A 262 -10.95 9.02 15.59
C GLU A 262 -11.73 9.40 14.32
N PRO A 263 -11.76 10.67 13.84
CA PRO A 263 -12.56 11.04 12.68
C PRO A 263 -12.19 10.28 11.40
N PRO A 264 -10.91 10.20 10.96
CA PRO A 264 -10.56 9.42 9.78
C PRO A 264 -10.73 7.91 10.00
N LEU A 265 -10.54 7.40 11.21
CA LEU A 265 -10.74 6.00 11.54
C LEU A 265 -12.21 5.60 11.45
N GLU A 266 -13.14 6.45 11.91
CA GLU A 266 -14.58 6.23 11.72
C GLU A 266 -14.99 6.13 10.25
N ILE A 267 -14.38 6.90 9.37
CA ILE A 267 -14.63 6.79 7.92
C ILE A 267 -14.27 5.38 7.44
N ILE A 268 -13.11 4.87 7.82
CA ILE A 268 -12.65 3.51 7.45
C ILE A 268 -13.60 2.46 8.03
N VAL A 269 -13.90 2.52 9.33
CA VAL A 269 -14.80 1.56 10.01
C VAL A 269 -16.18 1.58 9.36
N ASN A 270 -16.74 2.74 9.09
CA ASN A 270 -18.04 2.89 8.46
C ASN A 270 -18.08 2.35 7.02
N ALA A 271 -16.97 2.48 6.26
CA ALA A 271 -16.86 1.90 4.92
C ALA A 271 -16.89 0.36 5.00
N ILE A 272 -16.17 -0.22 5.96
CA ILE A 272 -16.16 -1.68 6.18
C ILE A 272 -17.55 -2.17 6.62
N LEU A 273 -18.18 -1.49 7.59
CA LEU A 273 -19.54 -1.79 8.05
C LEU A 273 -20.56 -1.71 6.89
N LYS A 274 -20.43 -0.72 6.03
CA LYS A 274 -21.29 -0.59 4.86
C LYS A 274 -21.08 -1.76 3.90
N ALA A 275 -19.83 -2.10 3.60
CA ALA A 275 -19.52 -3.23 2.73
C ALA A 275 -20.11 -4.54 3.25
N VAL A 276 -20.01 -4.81 4.56
CA VAL A 276 -20.60 -6.01 5.18
C VAL A 276 -22.14 -5.99 5.09
N ARG A 277 -22.78 -4.85 5.35
CA ARG A 277 -24.26 -4.72 5.29
C ARG A 277 -24.83 -4.86 3.88
N ASP A 278 -24.09 -4.40 2.88
CA ASP A 278 -24.52 -4.40 1.48
C ASP A 278 -24.31 -5.78 0.80
N LEU A 279 -23.74 -6.77 1.50
CA LEU A 279 -23.57 -8.13 0.97
C LEU A 279 -24.91 -8.82 0.72
N PRO A 280 -25.03 -9.58 -0.39
CA PRO A 280 -26.16 -10.50 -0.57
C PRO A 280 -26.24 -11.51 0.59
N SER A 281 -27.45 -11.90 0.98
CA SER A 281 -27.66 -12.75 2.17
C SER A 281 -26.84 -14.04 2.18
N GLU A 282 -26.70 -14.71 1.03
CA GLU A 282 -25.87 -15.91 0.89
C GLU A 282 -24.40 -15.61 1.19
N THR A 283 -23.84 -14.58 0.55
CA THR A 283 -22.45 -14.15 0.73
C THR A 283 -22.20 -13.67 2.17
N SER A 284 -23.18 -12.99 2.77
CA SER A 284 -23.11 -12.53 4.16
C SER A 284 -22.98 -13.70 5.15
N CYS A 285 -23.76 -14.78 4.96
CA CYS A 285 -23.63 -15.98 5.78
C CYS A 285 -22.24 -16.61 5.68
N GLU A 286 -21.69 -16.69 4.46
CA GLU A 286 -20.35 -17.23 4.23
C GLU A 286 -19.27 -16.36 4.90
N VAL A 287 -19.37 -15.01 4.80
CA VAL A 287 -18.44 -14.09 5.43
C VAL A 287 -18.52 -14.12 6.96
N ILE A 288 -19.70 -14.36 7.54
CA ILE A 288 -19.84 -14.57 8.99
C ILE A 288 -19.02 -15.79 9.45
N GLU A 289 -19.00 -16.86 8.66
CA GLU A 289 -18.24 -18.08 8.97
C GLU A 289 -16.74 -17.94 8.71
N THR A 290 -16.35 -17.31 7.61
CA THR A 290 -14.94 -17.16 7.21
C THR A 290 -14.23 -15.99 7.89
N GLY A 291 -14.98 -14.99 8.33
CA GLY A 291 -14.45 -13.77 8.94
C GLY A 291 -13.83 -12.79 7.95
N LEU A 292 -13.09 -11.83 8.49
CA LEU A 292 -12.43 -10.74 7.78
C LEU A 292 -10.91 -10.83 7.98
N CYS A 293 -10.15 -10.70 6.89
CA CYS A 293 -8.69 -10.65 6.93
C CYS A 293 -8.21 -9.22 6.71
N LEU A 294 -7.41 -8.69 7.65
CA LEU A 294 -6.77 -7.38 7.55
C LEU A 294 -5.38 -7.49 6.93
N THR A 295 -5.10 -6.62 5.98
CA THR A 295 -3.80 -6.42 5.33
C THR A 295 -3.44 -4.93 5.31
N GLY A 296 -2.26 -4.60 4.77
CA GLY A 296 -1.76 -3.23 4.70
C GLY A 296 -1.15 -2.73 6.00
N GLY A 297 -0.65 -1.50 5.97
CA GLY A 297 0.02 -0.87 7.11
C GLY A 297 -0.91 -0.59 8.28
N GLY A 298 -2.18 -0.28 8.00
CA GLY A 298 -3.22 -0.01 8.99
C GLY A 298 -3.58 -1.23 9.83
N ALA A 299 -3.42 -2.45 9.29
CA ALA A 299 -3.62 -3.69 10.04
C ALA A 299 -2.71 -3.82 11.28
N GLN A 300 -1.64 -3.01 11.36
CA GLN A 300 -0.72 -2.98 12.50
C GLN A 300 -1.11 -1.95 13.58
N LEU A 301 -2.19 -1.20 13.39
CA LEU A 301 -2.70 -0.31 14.44
C LEU A 301 -3.21 -1.11 15.62
N GLN A 302 -2.64 -0.86 16.77
CA GLN A 302 -3.03 -1.54 18.01
C GLN A 302 -4.53 -1.35 18.29
N GLY A 303 -5.26 -2.43 18.55
CA GLY A 303 -6.69 -2.39 18.88
C GLY A 303 -7.64 -2.25 17.69
N LEU A 304 -7.12 -2.14 16.45
CA LEU A 304 -7.99 -2.01 15.27
C LEU A 304 -8.75 -3.31 14.96
N SER A 305 -8.10 -4.46 15.10
CA SER A 305 -8.73 -5.77 14.90
C SER A 305 -9.89 -6.01 15.86
N GLU A 306 -9.70 -5.67 17.12
CA GLU A 306 -10.70 -5.77 18.17
C GLU A 306 -11.87 -4.80 17.89
N ARG A 307 -11.56 -3.56 17.58
CA ARG A 307 -12.57 -2.56 17.22
C ARG A 307 -13.42 -2.99 16.02
N LEU A 308 -12.80 -3.54 14.99
CA LEU A 308 -13.52 -4.03 13.82
C LEU A 308 -14.35 -5.28 14.16
N ALA A 309 -13.85 -6.20 14.98
CA ALA A 309 -14.59 -7.35 15.42
C ALA A 309 -15.85 -6.94 16.20
N ASP A 310 -15.73 -5.98 17.12
CA ASP A 310 -16.86 -5.45 17.88
C ASP A 310 -17.88 -4.74 16.98
N ALA A 311 -17.40 -3.93 16.03
CA ALA A 311 -18.25 -3.14 15.13
C ALA A 311 -18.99 -4.03 14.11
N THR A 312 -18.31 -5.04 13.54
CA THR A 312 -18.85 -5.89 12.47
C THR A 312 -19.48 -7.19 12.96
N SER A 313 -19.18 -7.60 14.19
CA SER A 313 -19.51 -8.93 14.75
C SER A 313 -18.89 -10.09 13.93
N LEU A 314 -17.81 -9.82 13.19
CA LEU A 314 -17.05 -10.82 12.44
C LEU A 314 -15.77 -11.20 13.18
N ALA A 315 -15.32 -12.44 12.99
CA ALA A 315 -13.96 -12.81 13.38
C ALA A 315 -12.97 -12.02 12.50
N VAL A 316 -12.07 -11.27 13.14
CA VAL A 316 -11.06 -10.47 12.43
C VAL A 316 -9.68 -11.07 12.66
N ARG A 317 -8.97 -11.39 11.59
CA ARG A 317 -7.57 -11.82 11.65
C ARG A 317 -6.66 -10.86 10.91
N VAL A 318 -5.48 -10.63 11.42
CA VAL A 318 -4.42 -9.90 10.72
C VAL A 318 -3.55 -10.90 9.96
N ALA A 319 -3.19 -10.57 8.72
CA ALA A 319 -2.26 -11.39 7.94
C ALA A 319 -0.87 -11.45 8.62
N ASP A 320 -0.12 -12.54 8.40
CA ASP A 320 1.21 -12.73 9.01
C ASP A 320 2.21 -11.64 8.61
N ASP A 321 2.19 -11.20 7.35
CA ASP A 321 2.99 -10.08 6.83
C ASP A 321 2.07 -9.08 6.13
N PRO A 322 1.29 -8.29 6.89
CA PRO A 322 0.23 -7.46 6.33
C PRO A 322 0.78 -6.36 5.42
N MET A 323 1.95 -5.82 5.71
CA MET A 323 2.57 -4.76 4.91
C MET A 323 3.04 -5.23 3.54
N ARG A 324 3.28 -6.52 3.35
CA ARG A 324 3.75 -7.10 2.09
C ARG A 324 2.72 -8.02 1.44
N ALA A 325 1.50 -8.05 1.94
CA ALA A 325 0.45 -8.92 1.41
C ALA A 325 0.26 -8.72 -0.10
N VAL A 326 0.13 -7.48 -0.57
CA VAL A 326 -0.05 -7.15 -1.99
C VAL A 326 1.12 -7.69 -2.84
N ILE A 327 2.36 -7.34 -2.51
CA ILE A 327 3.52 -7.78 -3.31
C ILE A 327 3.74 -9.30 -3.23
N ASN A 328 3.46 -9.92 -2.08
CA ASN A 328 3.56 -11.37 -1.91
C ASN A 328 2.54 -12.10 -2.79
N GLY A 329 1.31 -11.60 -2.87
CA GLY A 329 0.28 -12.16 -3.75
C GLY A 329 0.59 -11.92 -5.23
N ALA A 330 0.98 -10.73 -5.62
CA ALA A 330 1.41 -10.41 -6.97
C ALA A 330 2.57 -11.32 -7.42
N CYS A 331 3.52 -11.61 -6.51
CA CYS A 331 4.59 -12.56 -6.72
C CYS A 331 4.06 -13.99 -6.96
N GLN A 332 3.05 -14.44 -6.19
CA GLN A 332 2.44 -15.75 -6.37
C GLN A 332 1.70 -15.83 -7.71
N MET A 333 0.97 -14.79 -8.11
CA MET A 333 0.32 -14.69 -9.42
C MET A 333 1.32 -14.87 -10.56
N LEU A 334 2.52 -14.27 -10.48
CA LEU A 334 3.57 -14.48 -11.47
C LEU A 334 4.10 -15.92 -11.50
N LYS A 335 4.17 -16.61 -10.35
CA LYS A 335 4.73 -17.98 -10.26
C LYS A 335 3.78 -19.03 -10.82
N VAL A 336 2.49 -18.95 -10.53
CA VAL A 336 1.48 -19.97 -10.86
C VAL A 336 1.07 -19.96 -12.34
N GLY A 337 1.56 -18.99 -13.13
CA GLY A 337 1.27 -18.95 -14.57
C GLY A 337 -0.08 -18.35 -14.93
N ILE A 338 -0.85 -17.83 -13.94
CA ILE A 338 -1.99 -16.93 -14.20
C ILE A 338 -1.52 -15.78 -15.09
N ALA A 339 -0.23 -15.43 -14.98
CA ALA A 339 0.44 -14.47 -15.84
C ALA A 339 0.58 -14.90 -17.31
N THR A 340 0.52 -16.18 -17.68
CA THR A 340 0.59 -16.58 -19.09
C THR A 340 -0.71 -16.29 -19.81
N ASP A 341 -1.86 -16.45 -19.14
CA ASP A 341 -3.16 -16.14 -19.73
C ASP A 341 -3.43 -14.62 -19.72
N ILE A 342 -2.94 -13.92 -18.69
CA ILE A 342 -2.97 -12.46 -18.59
C ILE A 342 -2.18 -11.78 -19.73
N TRP A 343 -1.07 -12.37 -20.20
CA TRP A 343 -0.25 -11.80 -21.28
C TRP A 343 -0.76 -12.06 -22.69
N ASN A 344 -1.78 -12.92 -22.84
CA ASN A 344 -2.33 -13.34 -24.13
C ASN A 344 -3.65 -12.66 -24.48
N ASN A 345 -4.21 -11.82 -23.60
CA ASN A 345 -5.30 -10.91 -23.84
C ASN A 345 -4.76 -9.48 -23.95
#